data_1823540d1f4037823db4e4dbb35a3185
#
_entry.id   1823540d1f4037823db4e4dbb35a3185
#
_cell.length_a   1.000
_cell.length_b   1.000
_cell.length_c   1.000
_cell.angle_alpha   90.00
_cell.angle_beta   90.00
_cell.angle_gamma   90.00
#
_symmetry.space_group_name_H-M   'P 1'
#
loop_
_entity.id
_entity.type
_entity.pdbx_description
1 polymer ?
#
loop_
_entity_poly.entity_id
_entity_poly.type
_entity_poly.pdbx_seq_one_letter_code
_entity_poly.pdbx_strand_id
1 'polypeptide(L)'
;MNKQKRLRLFCLLTAILLLSVSSSSLAAEAPVQPKPTLTLIGHASVKIKTADGVVIYIDPYYPGDYSEEADIILVSHEHSDHNKVNLCKQKADCVVLRVSDTINKKDVTYNTFDVKGVAIQPVPAANKNHKIDSSTGFVLTFDGIKVYHAGDTSKLTQMADLQALSIDYALFPIDGKYNMNAAEAMACAVLAGARHNTPMHYFEADPAGFTPENLLLIPYGDTVELEKAAE
;
A
#
# COMPACT_ATOMS: atom_id res chain seq x y z
N MET A 1 -85.82 -36.39 53.94
CA MET A 1 -86.21 -35.33 53.02
C MET A 1 -85.03 -34.37 52.89
N ASN A 2 -84.23 -34.63 51.92
CA ASN A 2 -82.91 -33.90 51.73
C ASN A 2 -83.00 -32.98 50.54
N LYS A 3 -82.77 -31.70 50.78
CA LYS A 3 -82.59 -30.70 49.74
C LYS A 3 -81.12 -30.52 49.51
N GLN A 4 -80.59 -31.00 48.38
CA GLN A 4 -79.24 -30.75 47.93
C GLN A 4 -79.14 -29.34 47.37
N LYS A 5 -78.27 -28.52 47.95
CA LYS A 5 -77.85 -27.19 47.39
C LYS A 5 -76.76 -27.41 46.35
N ARG A 6 -77.04 -27.07 45.11
CA ARG A 6 -76.03 -27.03 44.04
C ARG A 6 -75.27 -25.74 44.17
N LEU A 7 -73.98 -25.82 44.47
CA LEU A 7 -72.99 -24.73 44.43
C LEU A 7 -72.54 -24.57 43.00
N ARG A 8 -72.85 -23.44 42.40
CA ARG A 8 -72.26 -23.06 41.05
C ARG A 8 -70.91 -22.41 41.26
N LEU A 9 -69.87 -23.10 40.81
CA LEU A 9 -68.50 -22.57 40.75
C LEU A 9 -68.34 -21.71 39.50
N PHE A 10 -68.15 -20.41 39.71
CA PHE A 10 -67.81 -19.46 38.62
C PHE A 10 -66.29 -19.49 38.41
N CYS A 11 -65.84 -20.12 37.32
CA CYS A 11 -64.47 -20.00 36.90
C CYS A 11 -64.29 -18.65 36.18
N LEU A 12 -63.60 -17.72 36.83
CA LEU A 12 -63.05 -16.51 36.17
C LEU A 12 -61.78 -16.91 35.42
N LEU A 13 -61.84 -16.97 34.09
CA LEU A 13 -60.65 -17.05 33.24
C LEU A 13 -60.08 -15.65 33.12
N THR A 14 -59.01 -15.36 33.82
CA THR A 14 -58.14 -14.19 33.58
C THR A 14 -57.17 -14.52 32.44
N ALA A 15 -57.43 -13.96 31.25
CA ALA A 15 -56.49 -14.03 30.13
C ALA A 15 -55.32 -13.07 30.43
N ILE A 16 -54.15 -13.63 30.71
CA ILE A 16 -52.92 -12.86 30.81
C ILE A 16 -52.39 -12.66 29.37
N LEU A 17 -52.52 -11.42 28.86
CA LEU A 17 -51.94 -11.00 27.57
C LEU A 17 -50.45 -10.77 27.78
N LEU A 18 -49.60 -11.73 27.39
CA LEU A 18 -48.15 -11.59 27.35
C LEU A 18 -47.80 -10.71 26.15
N LEU A 19 -47.55 -9.41 26.41
CA LEU A 19 -46.86 -8.55 25.42
C LEU A 19 -45.37 -8.97 25.32
N SER A 20 -45.02 -9.67 24.24
CA SER A 20 -43.64 -9.90 23.86
C SER A 20 -43.05 -8.59 23.34
N VAL A 21 -42.28 -7.90 24.15
CA VAL A 21 -41.43 -6.78 23.71
C VAL A 21 -40.26 -7.36 22.96
N SER A 22 -40.36 -7.34 21.63
CA SER A 22 -39.21 -7.65 20.75
C SER A 22 -38.20 -6.51 20.88
N SER A 23 -37.16 -6.70 21.69
CA SER A 23 -36.00 -5.84 21.71
C SER A 23 -35.21 -6.06 20.44
N SER A 24 -35.42 -5.20 19.42
CA SER A 24 -34.53 -5.06 18.28
C SER A 24 -33.20 -4.53 18.80
N SER A 25 -32.20 -5.38 18.97
CA SER A 25 -30.83 -4.92 19.18
C SER A 25 -30.39 -4.24 17.89
N LEU A 26 -30.28 -2.91 17.92
CA LEU A 26 -29.45 -2.22 16.91
C LEU A 26 -28.03 -2.77 17.09
N ALA A 27 -27.62 -3.65 16.18
CA ALA A 27 -26.21 -3.99 16.05
C ALA A 27 -25.47 -2.68 15.74
N ALA A 28 -24.65 -2.20 16.66
CA ALA A 28 -23.77 -1.09 16.40
C ALA A 28 -22.89 -1.50 15.22
N GLU A 29 -22.95 -0.71 14.14
CA GLU A 29 -22.07 -0.89 12.99
C GLU A 29 -20.62 -0.84 13.49
N ALA A 30 -19.84 -1.88 13.20
CA ALA A 30 -18.43 -1.90 13.59
C ALA A 30 -17.75 -0.64 13.00
N PRO A 31 -16.86 0.04 13.75
CA PRO A 31 -16.18 1.21 13.25
C PRO A 31 -15.45 0.85 11.94
N VAL A 32 -15.73 1.61 10.87
CA VAL A 32 -15.06 1.44 9.59
C VAL A 32 -13.58 1.73 9.83
N GLN A 33 -12.73 0.71 9.65
CA GLN A 33 -11.28 0.87 9.78
C GLN A 33 -10.78 1.80 8.66
N PRO A 34 -9.83 2.70 8.96
CA PRO A 34 -9.21 3.52 7.92
C PRO A 34 -8.62 2.63 6.83
N LYS A 35 -8.82 2.99 5.58
CA LYS A 35 -8.16 2.31 4.47
C LYS A 35 -6.72 2.82 4.32
N PRO A 36 -5.77 1.95 3.97
CA PRO A 36 -4.43 2.42 3.62
C PRO A 36 -4.47 3.26 2.35
N THR A 37 -3.53 4.19 2.23
CA THR A 37 -3.48 5.14 1.10
C THR A 37 -2.09 5.21 0.49
N LEU A 38 -2.04 5.55 -0.81
CA LEU A 38 -0.83 5.86 -1.54
C LEU A 38 -0.98 7.24 -2.20
N THR A 39 -0.04 8.13 -1.94
CA THR A 39 0.09 9.42 -2.61
C THR A 39 1.31 9.39 -3.52
N LEU A 40 1.14 9.62 -4.82
CA LEU A 40 2.25 9.87 -5.73
C LEU A 40 2.60 11.36 -5.64
N ILE A 41 3.53 11.72 -4.74
CA ILE A 41 3.92 13.12 -4.51
C ILE A 41 4.45 13.74 -5.80
N GLY A 42 5.26 12.97 -6.53
CA GLY A 42 5.80 13.35 -7.82
C GLY A 42 7.19 12.78 -8.04
N HIS A 43 7.64 12.72 -9.29
CA HIS A 43 8.87 12.04 -9.66
C HIS A 43 8.83 10.58 -9.20
N ALA A 44 9.79 10.14 -8.36
CA ALA A 44 9.74 8.86 -7.65
C ALA A 44 9.28 8.98 -6.19
N SER A 45 8.91 10.19 -5.75
CA SER A 45 8.52 10.44 -4.36
C SER A 45 7.11 9.93 -4.08
N VAL A 46 7.00 9.00 -3.14
CA VAL A 46 5.75 8.36 -2.74
C VAL A 46 5.55 8.47 -1.23
N LYS A 47 4.30 8.72 -0.81
CA LYS A 47 3.87 8.55 0.59
C LYS A 47 2.87 7.42 0.66
N ILE A 48 3.05 6.50 1.60
CA ILE A 48 2.09 5.46 1.94
C ILE A 48 1.69 5.65 3.40
N LYS A 49 0.39 5.50 3.68
CA LYS A 49 -0.12 5.44 5.05
C LYS A 49 -0.91 4.15 5.22
N THR A 50 -0.53 3.32 6.18
CA THR A 50 -1.22 2.07 6.49
C THR A 50 -2.55 2.31 7.21
N ALA A 51 -3.41 1.30 7.30
CA ALA A 51 -4.65 1.39 8.07
C ALA A 51 -4.41 1.74 9.55
N ASP A 52 -3.33 1.24 10.13
CA ASP A 52 -2.91 1.53 11.50
C ASP A 52 -2.19 2.88 11.65
N GLY A 53 -2.04 3.65 10.56
CA GLY A 53 -1.47 5.00 10.56
C GLY A 53 0.05 5.07 10.52
N VAL A 54 0.75 4.00 10.13
CA VAL A 54 2.20 4.04 9.86
C VAL A 54 2.45 4.84 8.59
N VAL A 55 3.28 5.89 8.67
CA VAL A 55 3.61 6.79 7.57
C VAL A 55 4.95 6.43 6.97
N ILE A 56 4.97 6.12 5.68
CA ILE A 56 6.14 5.69 4.92
C ILE A 56 6.38 6.67 3.78
N TYR A 57 7.60 7.18 3.65
CA TYR A 57 8.04 7.92 2.47
C TYR A 57 9.07 7.09 1.71
N ILE A 58 8.96 7.08 0.37
CA ILE A 58 9.94 6.48 -0.52
C ILE A 58 10.48 7.59 -1.42
N ASP A 59 11.80 7.66 -1.56
CA ASP A 59 12.54 8.59 -2.40
C ASP A 59 12.07 10.06 -2.26
N PRO A 60 12.10 10.64 -1.06
CA PRO A 60 11.65 12.01 -0.83
C PRO A 60 12.51 13.01 -1.61
N TYR A 61 11.91 13.78 -2.50
CA TYR A 61 12.58 14.79 -3.34
C TYR A 61 11.62 15.83 -3.93
N TYR A 62 10.56 15.36 -4.62
CA TYR A 62 9.68 16.24 -5.39
C TYR A 62 8.92 17.21 -4.47
N PRO A 63 8.71 18.48 -4.88
CA PRO A 63 7.92 19.42 -4.08
C PRO A 63 6.52 18.88 -3.78
N GLY A 64 6.14 18.86 -2.50
CA GLY A 64 4.86 18.32 -2.07
C GLY A 64 4.68 18.32 -0.56
N ASP A 65 3.68 17.59 -0.07
CA ASP A 65 3.35 17.56 1.35
C ASP A 65 4.10 16.43 2.09
N TYR A 66 5.06 16.81 2.93
CA TYR A 66 5.81 15.97 3.85
C TYR A 66 5.50 16.31 5.32
N SER A 67 4.33 16.90 5.60
CA SER A 67 3.97 17.41 6.94
C SER A 67 3.66 16.31 7.95
N GLU A 68 3.17 15.15 7.51
CA GLU A 68 2.97 14.00 8.40
C GLU A 68 4.31 13.43 8.83
N GLU A 69 4.45 13.14 10.14
CA GLU A 69 5.71 12.61 10.68
C GLU A 69 5.94 11.16 10.22
N ALA A 70 7.10 10.93 9.59
CA ALA A 70 7.50 9.63 9.07
C ALA A 70 7.78 8.62 10.18
N ASP A 71 7.28 7.42 10.00
CA ASP A 71 7.70 6.22 10.72
C ASP A 71 8.85 5.53 9.99
N ILE A 72 8.82 5.55 8.65
CA ILE A 72 9.77 4.87 7.78
C ILE A 72 10.11 5.79 6.61
N ILE A 73 11.39 5.87 6.27
CA ILE A 73 11.86 6.53 5.05
C ILE A 73 12.74 5.54 4.29
N LEU A 74 12.44 5.31 3.02
CA LEU A 74 13.18 4.41 2.14
C LEU A 74 13.86 5.23 1.04
N VAL A 75 15.13 4.93 0.80
CA VAL A 75 15.92 5.58 -0.27
C VAL A 75 16.41 4.49 -1.21
N SER A 76 15.90 4.50 -2.45
CA SER A 76 16.22 3.50 -3.46
C SER A 76 17.67 3.59 -3.93
N HIS A 77 18.24 4.81 -3.97
CA HIS A 77 19.64 5.09 -4.29
C HIS A 77 20.02 6.51 -3.87
N GLU A 78 21.32 6.86 -3.96
CA GLU A 78 21.86 8.08 -3.37
C GLU A 78 21.92 9.29 -4.33
N HIS A 79 21.21 9.30 -5.47
CA HIS A 79 21.11 10.50 -6.28
C HIS A 79 20.28 11.58 -5.57
N SER A 80 20.59 12.84 -5.88
CA SER A 80 20.02 14.00 -5.16
C SER A 80 18.53 14.20 -5.37
N ASP A 81 17.94 13.54 -6.34
CA ASP A 81 16.51 13.53 -6.68
C ASP A 81 15.73 12.34 -6.07
N HIS A 82 16.39 11.58 -5.15
CA HIS A 82 15.76 10.48 -4.41
C HIS A 82 16.02 10.50 -2.90
N ASN A 83 17.01 11.27 -2.42
CA ASN A 83 17.55 11.12 -1.06
C ASN A 83 17.34 12.32 -0.13
N LYS A 84 16.37 13.19 -0.38
CA LYS A 84 16.09 14.40 0.43
C LYS A 84 15.32 14.06 1.71
N VAL A 85 15.83 13.13 2.53
CA VAL A 85 15.19 12.68 3.78
C VAL A 85 14.88 13.82 4.75
N ASN A 86 15.60 14.94 4.64
CA ASN A 86 15.36 16.15 5.44
C ASN A 86 14.08 16.91 5.09
N LEU A 87 13.39 16.59 3.99
CA LEU A 87 12.06 17.09 3.68
C LEU A 87 11.00 16.51 4.63
N CYS A 88 11.19 15.25 5.03
CA CYS A 88 10.25 14.55 5.89
C CYS A 88 10.45 14.97 7.35
N LYS A 89 9.37 15.38 8.04
CA LYS A 89 9.37 15.33 9.50
C LYS A 89 9.51 13.88 9.93
N GLN A 90 10.28 13.64 10.99
CA GLN A 90 10.58 12.29 11.45
C GLN A 90 10.12 12.11 12.88
N LYS A 91 9.43 11.01 13.18
CA LYS A 91 9.17 10.59 14.56
C LYS A 91 10.50 10.25 15.25
N ALA A 92 10.55 10.30 16.57
CA ALA A 92 11.76 10.00 17.32
C ALA A 92 12.33 8.59 17.07
N ASP A 93 11.46 7.66 16.70
CA ASP A 93 11.76 6.26 16.37
C ASP A 93 11.66 5.96 14.87
N CYS A 94 11.75 7.00 14.03
CA CYS A 94 11.73 6.84 12.58
C CYS A 94 12.91 6.00 12.10
N VAL A 95 12.63 5.02 11.25
CA VAL A 95 13.66 4.18 10.61
C VAL A 95 13.91 4.69 9.20
N VAL A 96 15.17 5.03 8.90
CA VAL A 96 15.61 5.42 7.55
C VAL A 96 16.46 4.28 6.98
N LEU A 97 16.00 3.66 5.89
CA LEU A 97 16.74 2.61 5.19
C LEU A 97 17.31 3.14 3.87
N ARG A 98 18.61 3.01 3.71
CA ARG A 98 19.37 3.41 2.54
C ARG A 98 19.98 2.20 1.84
N VAL A 99 20.59 2.39 0.70
CA VAL A 99 21.30 1.32 -0.04
C VAL A 99 22.32 0.60 0.83
N SER A 100 23.01 1.31 1.72
CA SER A 100 23.98 0.72 2.64
C SER A 100 23.37 -0.28 3.64
N ASP A 101 22.08 -0.11 3.93
CA ASP A 101 21.36 -0.98 4.87
C ASP A 101 20.72 -2.16 4.13
N THR A 102 20.28 -1.90 2.88
CA THR A 102 19.46 -2.83 2.09
C THR A 102 20.26 -3.79 1.22
N ILE A 103 21.46 -3.41 0.77
CA ILE A 103 22.29 -4.22 -0.13
C ILE A 103 23.61 -4.59 0.52
N ASN A 104 23.89 -5.89 0.62
CA ASN A 104 25.23 -6.38 0.89
C ASN A 104 26.02 -6.36 -0.44
N LYS A 105 26.91 -5.36 -0.58
CA LYS A 105 27.66 -5.14 -1.83
C LYS A 105 28.65 -6.25 -2.19
N LYS A 106 29.05 -7.09 -1.21
CA LYS A 106 30.06 -8.13 -1.44
C LYS A 106 29.53 -9.25 -2.34
N ASP A 107 28.28 -9.64 -2.17
CA ASP A 107 27.63 -10.75 -2.85
C ASP A 107 26.32 -10.35 -3.55
N VAL A 108 25.97 -9.06 -3.49
CA VAL A 108 24.75 -8.46 -4.06
C VAL A 108 23.51 -9.19 -3.57
N THR A 109 23.43 -9.37 -2.26
CA THR A 109 22.23 -9.89 -1.60
C THR A 109 21.45 -8.76 -0.92
N TYR A 110 20.15 -8.98 -0.72
CA TYR A 110 19.23 -7.97 -0.22
C TYR A 110 18.73 -8.34 1.18
N ASN A 111 18.88 -7.40 2.13
CA ASN A 111 18.40 -7.56 3.50
C ASN A 111 16.90 -7.21 3.57
N THR A 112 16.10 -8.05 4.18
CA THR A 112 14.69 -7.78 4.46
C THR A 112 14.51 -7.21 5.86
N PHE A 113 13.45 -6.39 6.05
CA PHE A 113 13.15 -5.75 7.32
C PHE A 113 11.68 -5.93 7.66
N ASP A 114 11.36 -5.89 8.95
CA ASP A 114 10.00 -5.68 9.44
C ASP A 114 10.05 -4.48 10.39
N VAL A 115 9.34 -3.41 10.02
CA VAL A 115 9.33 -2.16 10.78
C VAL A 115 7.88 -1.76 11.02
N LYS A 116 7.46 -1.77 12.28
CA LYS A 116 6.10 -1.38 12.69
C LYS A 116 4.99 -2.13 11.94
N GLY A 117 5.19 -3.43 11.66
CA GLY A 117 4.25 -4.27 10.94
C GLY A 117 4.29 -4.13 9.41
N VAL A 118 5.22 -3.35 8.87
CA VAL A 118 5.50 -3.26 7.44
C VAL A 118 6.68 -4.16 7.10
N ALA A 119 6.44 -5.24 6.33
CA ALA A 119 7.52 -6.03 5.78
C ALA A 119 8.10 -5.31 4.56
N ILE A 120 9.41 -5.08 4.55
CA ILE A 120 10.16 -4.36 3.51
C ILE A 120 11.12 -5.33 2.87
N GLN A 121 10.92 -5.60 1.59
CA GLN A 121 11.77 -6.46 0.78
C GLN A 121 12.43 -5.62 -0.32
N PRO A 122 13.71 -5.24 -0.19
CA PRO A 122 14.46 -4.66 -1.28
C PRO A 122 14.63 -5.68 -2.41
N VAL A 123 14.56 -5.20 -3.66
CA VAL A 123 14.65 -6.03 -4.86
C VAL A 123 15.60 -5.38 -5.88
N PRO A 124 16.16 -6.13 -6.84
CA PRO A 124 17.06 -5.60 -7.84
C PRO A 124 16.48 -4.40 -8.59
N ALA A 125 17.28 -3.32 -8.71
CA ALA A 125 17.04 -2.21 -9.61
C ALA A 125 18.38 -1.82 -10.23
N ALA A 126 18.44 -1.70 -11.56
CA ALA A 126 19.66 -1.31 -12.28
C ALA A 126 19.32 -0.79 -13.67
N ASN A 127 20.19 0.10 -14.17
CA ASN A 127 20.19 0.55 -15.55
C ASN A 127 21.60 1.07 -15.93
N LYS A 128 21.73 1.73 -17.07
CA LYS A 128 23.03 2.29 -17.51
C LYS A 128 23.65 3.30 -16.54
N ASN A 129 22.83 3.94 -15.68
CA ASN A 129 23.26 4.96 -14.72
C ASN A 129 23.37 4.40 -13.29
N HIS A 130 22.77 3.24 -13.02
CA HIS A 130 22.64 2.66 -11.70
C HIS A 130 23.14 1.21 -11.71
N LYS A 131 24.17 0.93 -10.92
CA LYS A 131 24.67 -0.44 -10.76
C LYS A 131 23.74 -1.23 -9.81
N ILE A 132 23.66 -2.52 -10.01
CA ILE A 132 22.80 -3.42 -9.22
C ILE A 132 23.19 -3.49 -7.73
N ASP A 133 24.42 -3.09 -7.39
CA ASP A 133 24.94 -3.01 -6.02
C ASP A 133 24.79 -1.62 -5.39
N SER A 134 24.17 -0.67 -6.11
CA SER A 134 24.02 0.73 -5.68
C SER A 134 22.62 1.30 -5.84
N SER A 135 21.67 0.49 -6.27
CA SER A 135 20.26 0.87 -6.43
C SER A 135 19.36 -0.32 -6.11
N THR A 136 18.19 -0.04 -5.60
CA THR A 136 17.18 -1.04 -5.24
C THR A 136 15.77 -0.53 -5.51
N GLY A 137 14.85 -1.43 -5.87
CA GLY A 137 13.42 -1.23 -5.69
C GLY A 137 12.98 -1.78 -4.34
N PHE A 138 11.72 -1.60 -4.00
CA PHE A 138 11.13 -2.09 -2.76
C PHE A 138 9.80 -2.78 -3.02
N VAL A 139 9.59 -3.94 -2.40
CA VAL A 139 8.27 -4.52 -2.21
C VAL A 139 7.90 -4.34 -0.75
N LEU A 140 6.81 -3.61 -0.50
CA LEU A 140 6.25 -3.39 0.84
C LEU A 140 5.01 -4.25 1.02
N THR A 141 4.90 -4.91 2.17
CA THR A 141 3.70 -5.67 2.55
C THR A 141 3.15 -5.13 3.86
N PHE A 142 1.91 -4.67 3.84
CA PHE A 142 1.18 -4.13 5.00
C PHE A 142 -0.32 -4.31 4.75
N ASP A 143 -1.13 -4.46 5.77
CA ASP A 143 -2.60 -4.61 5.68
C ASP A 143 -3.06 -5.71 4.69
N GLY A 144 -2.20 -6.69 4.40
CA GLY A 144 -2.42 -7.72 3.39
C GLY A 144 -2.30 -7.23 1.94
N ILE A 145 -1.77 -6.01 1.71
CA ILE A 145 -1.52 -5.38 0.42
C ILE A 145 -0.04 -5.40 0.11
N LYS A 146 0.33 -5.56 -1.16
CA LYS A 146 1.71 -5.48 -1.63
C LYS A 146 1.91 -4.36 -2.63
N VAL A 147 2.82 -3.46 -2.33
CA VAL A 147 3.21 -2.33 -3.18
C VAL A 147 4.65 -2.51 -3.63
N TYR A 148 4.87 -2.50 -4.95
CA TYR A 148 6.20 -2.49 -5.55
C TYR A 148 6.54 -1.08 -6.07
N HIS A 149 7.61 -0.52 -5.56
CA HIS A 149 8.25 0.70 -6.07
C HIS A 149 9.54 0.29 -6.79
N ALA A 150 9.61 0.49 -8.10
CA ALA A 150 10.71 -0.04 -8.90
C ALA A 150 12.06 0.66 -8.64
N GLY A 151 12.06 1.87 -8.05
CA GLY A 151 13.23 2.75 -8.04
C GLY A 151 13.62 3.13 -9.46
N ASP A 152 14.88 3.57 -9.65
CA ASP A 152 15.43 3.85 -10.96
C ASP A 152 16.01 2.59 -11.59
N THR A 153 15.36 2.11 -12.64
CA THR A 153 15.71 0.84 -13.27
C THR A 153 15.35 0.79 -14.75
N SER A 154 16.03 -0.06 -15.50
CA SER A 154 15.60 -0.62 -16.78
C SER A 154 14.94 -1.99 -16.56
N LYS A 155 14.47 -2.62 -17.63
CA LYS A 155 13.94 -3.98 -17.57
C LYS A 155 15.03 -4.97 -17.16
N LEU A 156 14.79 -5.68 -16.04
CA LEU A 156 15.63 -6.75 -15.55
C LEU A 156 14.92 -8.10 -15.68
N THR A 157 15.68 -9.17 -15.91
CA THR A 157 15.13 -10.54 -15.94
C THR A 157 14.54 -10.94 -14.60
N GLN A 158 15.11 -10.45 -13.49
CA GLN A 158 14.66 -10.70 -12.12
C GLN A 158 13.28 -10.11 -11.82
N MET A 159 12.77 -9.20 -12.64
CA MET A 159 11.40 -8.70 -12.49
C MET A 159 10.33 -9.79 -12.67
N ALA A 160 10.67 -10.89 -13.35
CA ALA A 160 9.78 -12.05 -13.46
C ALA A 160 9.53 -12.74 -12.09
N ASP A 161 10.48 -12.61 -11.15
CA ASP A 161 10.35 -13.20 -9.81
C ASP A 161 9.26 -12.48 -8.98
N LEU A 162 8.94 -11.23 -9.35
CA LEU A 162 7.89 -10.45 -8.70
C LEU A 162 6.50 -11.05 -8.91
N GLN A 163 6.27 -11.78 -10.00
CA GLN A 163 4.99 -12.43 -10.28
C GLN A 163 4.58 -13.41 -9.16
N ALA A 164 5.56 -14.14 -8.60
CA ALA A 164 5.32 -15.06 -7.48
C ALA A 164 4.91 -14.34 -6.18
N LEU A 165 5.17 -13.04 -6.08
CA LEU A 165 4.82 -12.24 -4.90
C LEU A 165 3.38 -11.76 -4.91
N SER A 166 2.65 -11.84 -6.04
CA SER A 166 1.27 -11.36 -6.17
C SER A 166 1.15 -9.88 -5.76
N ILE A 167 1.85 -9.01 -6.50
CA ILE A 167 1.87 -7.55 -6.25
C ILE A 167 0.49 -6.95 -6.55
N ASP A 168 -0.02 -6.12 -5.63
CA ASP A 168 -1.27 -5.40 -5.85
C ASP A 168 -1.05 -4.11 -6.65
N TYR A 169 -0.04 -3.31 -6.29
CA TYR A 169 0.27 -2.03 -6.90
C TYR A 169 1.74 -1.95 -7.27
N ALA A 170 2.05 -1.61 -8.52
CA ALA A 170 3.42 -1.44 -8.98
C ALA A 170 3.62 -0.06 -9.60
N LEU A 171 4.73 0.60 -9.24
CA LEU A 171 5.12 1.90 -9.76
C LEU A 171 6.41 1.77 -10.58
N PHE A 172 6.37 2.23 -11.85
CA PHE A 172 7.46 2.10 -12.81
C PHE A 172 7.93 3.47 -13.31
N PRO A 173 9.26 3.73 -13.36
CA PRO A 173 9.80 4.94 -13.97
C PRO A 173 9.66 4.86 -15.50
N ILE A 174 9.22 5.98 -16.13
CA ILE A 174 8.93 5.99 -17.58
C ILE A 174 9.55 7.17 -18.33
N ASP A 175 10.56 7.87 -17.78
CA ASP A 175 11.11 9.08 -18.37
C ASP A 175 11.79 8.88 -19.74
N GLY A 176 12.17 7.67 -20.10
CA GLY A 176 12.80 7.32 -21.39
C GLY A 176 14.20 7.89 -21.61
N LYS A 177 14.74 8.60 -20.64
CA LYS A 177 16.06 9.24 -20.74
C LYS A 177 17.07 8.63 -19.78
N TYR A 178 16.71 8.55 -18.51
CA TYR A 178 17.53 7.99 -17.44
C TYR A 178 17.11 6.57 -17.12
N ASN A 179 15.81 6.29 -17.24
CA ASN A 179 15.16 5.02 -16.97
C ASN A 179 14.47 4.45 -18.22
N MET A 180 13.51 3.58 -18.01
CA MET A 180 12.67 3.00 -19.06
C MET A 180 11.86 4.05 -19.81
N ASN A 181 11.60 3.81 -21.09
CA ASN A 181 10.48 4.46 -21.74
C ASN A 181 9.17 3.72 -21.46
N ALA A 182 8.04 4.31 -21.85
CA ALA A 182 6.72 3.72 -21.58
C ALA A 182 6.58 2.29 -22.13
N ALA A 183 7.11 1.99 -23.31
CA ALA A 183 7.04 0.65 -23.92
C ALA A 183 7.83 -0.40 -23.12
N GLU A 184 9.03 -0.04 -22.65
CA GLU A 184 9.83 -0.92 -21.79
C GLU A 184 9.17 -1.13 -20.43
N ALA A 185 8.59 -0.08 -19.83
CA ALA A 185 7.87 -0.15 -18.58
C ALA A 185 6.60 -1.01 -18.69
N MET A 186 5.87 -0.97 -19.81
CA MET A 186 4.75 -1.89 -20.08
C MET A 186 5.21 -3.35 -20.11
N ALA A 187 6.36 -3.64 -20.70
CA ALA A 187 6.92 -4.99 -20.68
C ALA A 187 7.29 -5.43 -19.26
N CYS A 188 7.75 -4.51 -18.40
CA CYS A 188 8.01 -4.78 -16.98
C CYS A 188 6.73 -5.00 -16.18
N ALA A 189 5.66 -4.24 -16.47
CA ALA A 189 4.35 -4.44 -15.85
C ALA A 189 3.81 -5.85 -16.12
N VAL A 190 3.97 -6.36 -17.34
CA VAL A 190 3.62 -7.75 -17.70
C VAL A 190 4.47 -8.75 -16.93
N LEU A 191 5.79 -8.52 -16.80
CA LEU A 191 6.68 -9.43 -16.04
C LEU A 191 6.35 -9.45 -14.56
N ALA A 192 6.09 -8.29 -13.96
CA ALA A 192 5.76 -8.19 -12.53
C ALA A 192 4.37 -8.76 -12.20
N GLY A 193 3.43 -8.72 -13.16
CA GLY A 193 2.09 -9.27 -13.02
C GLY A 193 1.24 -8.56 -11.95
N ALA A 194 1.50 -7.27 -11.68
CA ALA A 194 0.77 -6.52 -10.68
C ALA A 194 -0.68 -6.26 -11.10
N ARG A 195 -1.60 -6.18 -10.11
CA ARG A 195 -3.02 -5.88 -10.35
C ARG A 195 -3.26 -4.44 -10.82
N HIS A 196 -2.44 -3.51 -10.38
CA HIS A 196 -2.49 -2.10 -10.76
C HIS A 196 -1.08 -1.60 -11.07
N ASN A 197 -0.93 -0.91 -12.19
CA ASN A 197 0.35 -0.39 -12.65
C ASN A 197 0.28 1.12 -12.79
N THR A 198 1.21 1.84 -12.18
CA THR A 198 1.24 3.31 -12.13
C THR A 198 2.56 3.82 -12.73
N PRO A 199 2.53 4.78 -13.66
CA PRO A 199 3.74 5.46 -14.12
C PRO A 199 4.24 6.45 -13.07
N MET A 200 5.54 6.51 -12.88
CA MET A 200 6.23 7.49 -12.05
C MET A 200 7.48 8.02 -12.78
N HIS A 201 8.16 8.99 -12.21
CA HIS A 201 9.44 9.51 -12.72
C HIS A 201 9.37 9.85 -14.22
N TYR A 202 8.37 10.60 -14.65
CA TYR A 202 8.15 10.81 -16.09
C TYR A 202 8.57 12.21 -16.59
N PHE A 203 9.03 13.15 -15.71
CA PHE A 203 9.45 14.51 -16.12
C PHE A 203 8.53 15.13 -17.19
N GLU A 204 9.08 15.31 -18.42
CA GLU A 204 8.36 15.81 -19.60
C GLU A 204 7.74 14.68 -20.44
N ALA A 205 8.00 13.40 -20.11
CA ALA A 205 7.38 12.29 -20.82
C ALA A 205 5.86 12.28 -20.53
N ASP A 206 5.09 12.00 -21.60
CA ASP A 206 3.64 11.89 -21.45
C ASP A 206 3.28 10.57 -20.75
N PRO A 207 2.74 10.60 -19.53
CA PRO A 207 2.32 9.39 -18.84
C PRO A 207 1.20 8.63 -19.58
N ALA A 208 0.46 9.29 -20.48
CA ALA A 208 -0.53 8.65 -21.34
C ALA A 208 0.07 7.63 -22.32
N GLY A 209 1.39 7.68 -22.55
CA GLY A 209 2.10 6.65 -23.32
C GLY A 209 2.24 5.31 -22.58
N PHE A 210 2.04 5.27 -21.28
CA PHE A 210 2.08 4.06 -20.46
C PHE A 210 0.65 3.51 -20.29
N THR A 211 0.29 2.49 -21.06
CA THR A 211 -1.07 1.94 -21.15
C THR A 211 -1.12 0.43 -20.92
N PRO A 212 -0.63 -0.09 -19.77
CA PRO A 212 -0.83 -1.49 -19.43
C PRO A 212 -2.31 -1.80 -19.23
N GLU A 213 -2.71 -3.06 -19.34
CA GLU A 213 -4.12 -3.49 -19.19
C GLU A 213 -4.74 -3.01 -17.86
N ASN A 214 -3.95 -3.00 -16.80
CA ASN A 214 -4.38 -2.63 -15.42
C ASN A 214 -3.76 -1.29 -15.01
N LEU A 215 -3.84 -0.28 -15.86
CA LEU A 215 -3.39 1.06 -15.56
C LEU A 215 -4.16 1.65 -14.38
N LEU A 216 -3.42 2.14 -13.40
CA LEU A 216 -3.90 3.07 -12.38
C LEU A 216 -3.11 4.37 -12.52
N LEU A 217 -3.68 5.33 -13.21
CA LEU A 217 -3.05 6.64 -13.35
C LEU A 217 -3.31 7.48 -12.10
N ILE A 218 -2.23 7.80 -11.37
CA ILE A 218 -2.25 8.68 -10.21
C ILE A 218 -1.52 9.97 -10.60
N PRO A 219 -2.20 11.10 -10.76
CA PRO A 219 -1.54 12.39 -10.99
C PRO A 219 -0.60 12.76 -9.84
N TYR A 220 0.44 13.54 -10.12
CA TYR A 220 1.33 14.06 -9.07
C TYR A 220 0.56 14.89 -8.05
N GLY A 221 0.75 14.59 -6.77
CA GLY A 221 0.05 15.17 -5.64
C GLY A 221 -1.24 14.46 -5.25
N ASP A 222 -1.78 13.57 -6.08
CA ASP A 222 -3.01 12.85 -5.79
C ASP A 222 -2.79 11.62 -4.90
N THR A 223 -3.85 11.28 -4.17
CA THR A 223 -3.90 10.15 -3.24
C THR A 223 -5.01 9.18 -3.65
N VAL A 224 -4.72 7.91 -3.59
CA VAL A 224 -5.69 6.82 -3.78
C VAL A 224 -5.79 5.95 -2.54
N GLU A 225 -6.97 5.43 -2.27
CA GLU A 225 -7.15 4.34 -1.30
C GLU A 225 -6.64 3.03 -1.90
N LEU A 226 -5.97 2.23 -1.08
CA LEU A 226 -5.49 0.92 -1.48
C LEU A 226 -6.45 -0.16 -1.00
N GLU A 227 -6.65 -1.18 -1.83
CA GLU A 227 -7.53 -2.30 -1.53
C GLU A 227 -6.80 -3.63 -1.76
N LYS A 228 -6.94 -4.53 -0.79
CA LYS A 228 -6.48 -5.91 -0.91
C LYS A 228 -7.24 -6.61 -2.06
N ALA A 229 -6.58 -7.57 -2.73
CA ALA A 229 -7.26 -8.48 -3.64
C ALA A 229 -8.43 -9.16 -2.93
N ALA A 230 -9.58 -9.28 -3.62
CA ALA A 230 -10.64 -10.18 -3.17
C ALA A 230 -10.10 -11.62 -3.17
N GLU A 231 -10.36 -12.35 -2.11
CA GLU A 231 -9.98 -13.77 -1.97
C GLU A 231 -10.81 -14.64 -2.90
#